data_af5a2d902e6e1fc8ee7ad280375f959f
#
_entry.id   af5a2d902e6e1fc8ee7ad280375f959f
#
_cell.length_a   1.000
_cell.length_b   1.000
_cell.length_c   1.000
_cell.angle_alpha   90.00
_cell.angle_beta   90.00
_cell.angle_gamma   90.00
#
_symmetry.space_group_name_H-M   'P 1'
#
loop_
_entity.id
_entity.type
_entity.pdbx_description
1 polymer ?
#
loop_
_entity_poly.entity_id
_entity_poly.type
_entity_poly.pdbx_seq_one_letter_code
_entity_poly.pdbx_strand_id
1 'polypeptide(L)'
;MSAVGVLSSAASSVTYDFGQVSGGPAPAGTPPWVEASFSDVGMPSDTVQLTLTAENIAPGAYVSCWYFNINSLLTPTSLHFTQTGSAGSFGGPTISTGANTFKAGPDGKFDILFGFNSTGDDSTRFTSGDSVTFSISGISGLTVQDFNELSTSVAGGAGAYTSAAHIESGPNDCPSWVNPSVTTQIQGNADTRPVPDASSTITLLGASLAGIEALRRKLKFRALR
;
A
#
# COMPACT_ATOMS: atom_id res chain seq x y z
N MET A 1 35.23 9.93 11.97
CA MET A 1 34.33 9.64 10.83
C MET A 1 33.16 8.87 11.40
N SER A 2 31.98 9.49 11.40
CA SER A 2 30.76 8.83 11.90
C SER A 2 30.12 8.08 10.72
N ALA A 3 30.05 6.76 10.80
CA ALA A 3 29.34 5.97 9.80
C ALA A 3 27.84 6.20 10.02
N VAL A 4 27.20 6.89 9.10
CA VAL A 4 25.73 6.94 9.01
C VAL A 4 25.29 5.58 8.50
N GLY A 5 24.75 4.75 9.39
CA GLY A 5 24.14 3.49 9.00
C GLY A 5 22.89 3.78 8.18
N VAL A 6 22.91 3.40 6.90
CA VAL A 6 21.70 3.35 6.08
C VAL A 6 20.81 2.24 6.64
N LEU A 7 19.70 2.60 7.25
CA LEU A 7 18.66 1.63 7.61
C LEU A 7 18.03 1.13 6.31
N SER A 8 18.39 -0.06 5.88
CA SER A 8 17.66 -0.75 4.82
C SER A 8 16.31 -1.16 5.38
N SER A 9 15.23 -0.65 4.80
CA SER A 9 13.89 -1.16 5.06
C SER A 9 13.84 -2.63 4.62
N ALA A 10 13.25 -3.49 5.43
CA ALA A 10 13.00 -4.86 5.00
C ALA A 10 11.99 -4.85 3.84
N ALA A 11 12.28 -5.60 2.79
CA ALA A 11 11.37 -5.76 1.66
C ALA A 11 10.01 -6.30 2.14
N SER A 12 8.92 -5.76 1.63
CA SER A 12 7.57 -6.08 2.09
C SER A 12 6.58 -6.17 0.93
N SER A 13 5.42 -6.78 1.19
CA SER A 13 4.28 -6.74 0.27
C SER A 13 2.97 -6.55 1.03
N VAL A 14 2.01 -5.92 0.37
CA VAL A 14 0.64 -5.74 0.83
C VAL A 14 -0.30 -6.14 -0.29
N THR A 15 -1.23 -7.06 -0.02
CA THR A 15 -2.26 -7.49 -0.95
C THR A 15 -3.63 -7.10 -0.43
N TYR A 16 -4.42 -6.53 -1.27
CA TYR A 16 -5.81 -6.13 -1.05
C TYR A 16 -6.73 -7.04 -1.87
N ASP A 17 -7.47 -7.90 -1.17
CA ASP A 17 -8.48 -8.78 -1.74
C ASP A 17 -9.85 -8.12 -1.68
N PHE A 18 -10.41 -7.71 -2.81
CA PHE A 18 -11.67 -6.99 -2.88
C PHE A 18 -12.85 -7.96 -2.87
N GLY A 19 -13.36 -8.22 -1.69
CA GLY A 19 -14.49 -9.13 -1.47
C GLY A 19 -15.65 -8.52 -0.69
N GLN A 20 -15.59 -7.23 -0.36
CA GLN A 20 -16.63 -6.51 0.37
C GLN A 20 -17.32 -5.49 -0.55
N VAL A 21 -18.64 -5.40 -0.46
CA VAL A 21 -19.44 -4.39 -1.17
C VAL A 21 -19.72 -3.21 -0.24
N SER A 22 -19.41 -2.00 -0.69
CA SER A 22 -19.73 -0.76 0.00
C SER A 22 -20.91 0.00 -0.62
N GLY A 23 -21.21 -0.25 -1.90
CA GLY A 23 -22.31 0.40 -2.60
C GLY A 23 -22.75 -0.36 -3.83
N GLY A 24 -24.03 -0.35 -4.11
CA GLY A 24 -24.63 -1.15 -5.20
C GLY A 24 -24.86 -2.61 -4.82
N PRO A 25 -25.32 -3.44 -5.75
CA PRO A 25 -25.43 -4.89 -5.58
C PRO A 25 -24.04 -5.53 -5.58
N ALA A 26 -23.93 -6.77 -5.07
CA ALA A 26 -22.69 -7.53 -5.21
C ALA A 26 -22.40 -7.82 -6.70
N PRO A 27 -21.16 -7.66 -7.18
CA PRO A 27 -20.81 -8.10 -8.51
C PRO A 27 -21.11 -9.58 -8.70
N ALA A 28 -21.51 -9.97 -9.89
CA ALA A 28 -21.62 -11.39 -10.21
C ALA A 28 -20.21 -12.02 -10.23
N GLY A 29 -20.13 -13.29 -9.81
CA GLY A 29 -18.87 -14.01 -9.59
C GLY A 29 -18.64 -14.30 -8.10
N THR A 30 -17.45 -14.79 -7.78
CA THR A 30 -17.09 -15.19 -6.41
C THR A 30 -15.99 -14.28 -5.88
N PRO A 31 -16.15 -13.65 -4.68
CA PRO A 31 -15.09 -12.85 -4.10
C PRO A 31 -13.84 -13.68 -3.75
N PRO A 32 -12.61 -13.10 -3.77
CA PRO A 32 -12.38 -11.74 -4.20
C PRO A 32 -12.63 -11.57 -5.70
N TRP A 33 -13.27 -10.48 -6.08
CA TRP A 33 -13.54 -10.18 -7.49
C TRP A 33 -12.33 -9.61 -8.21
N VAL A 34 -11.57 -8.80 -7.49
CA VAL A 34 -10.35 -8.16 -7.98
C VAL A 34 -9.30 -8.12 -6.86
N GLU A 35 -8.02 -8.05 -7.24
CA GLU A 35 -6.88 -7.99 -6.33
C GLU A 35 -5.94 -6.86 -6.71
N ALA A 36 -5.37 -6.19 -5.71
CA ALA A 36 -4.26 -5.25 -5.87
C ALA A 36 -3.11 -5.64 -4.94
N SER A 37 -1.93 -5.85 -5.50
CA SER A 37 -0.73 -6.22 -4.74
C SER A 37 0.36 -5.17 -4.91
N PHE A 38 0.83 -4.61 -3.80
CA PHE A 38 2.01 -3.74 -3.74
C PHE A 38 3.19 -4.54 -3.20
N SER A 39 4.37 -4.38 -3.80
CA SER A 39 5.60 -5.03 -3.37
C SER A 39 6.82 -4.18 -3.64
N ASP A 40 7.75 -4.12 -2.70
CA ASP A 40 9.10 -3.58 -2.90
C ASP A 40 10.18 -4.68 -2.93
N VAL A 41 9.75 -5.96 -2.91
CA VAL A 41 10.65 -7.13 -2.97
C VAL A 41 11.38 -7.15 -4.32
N GLY A 42 12.71 -7.04 -4.28
CA GLY A 42 13.54 -7.06 -5.49
C GLY A 42 13.48 -5.78 -6.32
N MET A 43 12.79 -4.75 -5.84
CA MET A 43 12.72 -3.45 -6.49
C MET A 43 13.93 -2.57 -6.13
N PRO A 44 14.32 -1.62 -6.99
CA PRO A 44 15.27 -0.58 -6.62
C PRO A 44 14.77 0.23 -5.41
N SER A 45 15.68 0.90 -4.70
CA SER A 45 15.31 1.84 -3.63
C SER A 45 14.27 2.84 -4.12
N ASP A 46 13.36 3.25 -3.24
CA ASP A 46 12.33 4.25 -3.53
C ASP A 46 11.38 3.86 -4.67
N THR A 47 11.22 2.56 -4.89
CA THR A 47 10.39 2.02 -5.96
C THR A 47 9.50 0.90 -5.42
N VAL A 48 8.21 0.97 -5.75
CA VAL A 48 7.20 -0.03 -5.39
C VAL A 48 6.55 -0.57 -6.66
N GLN A 49 6.39 -1.88 -6.75
CA GLN A 49 5.61 -2.52 -7.79
C GLN A 49 4.16 -2.60 -7.37
N LEU A 50 3.23 -2.27 -8.27
CA LEU A 50 1.78 -2.48 -8.12
C LEU A 50 1.31 -3.42 -9.21
N THR A 51 0.63 -4.49 -8.83
CA THR A 51 -0.08 -5.37 -9.75
C THR A 51 -1.59 -5.28 -9.47
N LEU A 52 -2.38 -5.03 -10.50
CA LEU A 52 -3.84 -5.04 -10.49
C LEU A 52 -4.31 -6.26 -11.27
N THR A 53 -5.24 -7.04 -10.71
CA THR A 53 -5.78 -8.26 -11.34
C THR A 53 -7.29 -8.29 -11.21
N ALA A 54 -7.99 -8.52 -12.33
CA ALA A 54 -9.40 -8.85 -12.32
C ALA A 54 -9.55 -10.39 -12.22
N GLU A 55 -9.92 -10.86 -11.03
CA GLU A 55 -9.86 -12.28 -10.71
C GLU A 55 -11.15 -13.04 -11.11
N ASN A 56 -12.21 -12.79 -10.36
CA ASN A 56 -13.42 -13.62 -10.40
C ASN A 56 -14.67 -12.79 -10.70
N ILE A 57 -14.57 -11.77 -11.53
CA ILE A 57 -15.76 -11.07 -12.05
C ILE A 57 -16.40 -11.90 -13.15
N ALA A 58 -17.73 -11.85 -13.26
CA ALA A 58 -18.46 -12.60 -14.26
C ALA A 58 -18.17 -12.12 -15.69
N PRO A 59 -18.37 -12.97 -16.71
CA PRO A 59 -18.28 -12.55 -18.10
C PRO A 59 -19.15 -11.33 -18.40
N GLY A 60 -18.62 -10.36 -19.13
CA GLY A 60 -19.29 -9.09 -19.46
C GLY A 60 -19.19 -8.02 -18.36
N ALA A 61 -18.74 -8.36 -17.14
CA ALA A 61 -18.36 -7.38 -16.12
C ALA A 61 -16.93 -6.90 -16.35
N TYR A 62 -16.64 -5.66 -15.91
CA TYR A 62 -15.33 -5.06 -16.06
C TYR A 62 -15.06 -4.04 -14.95
N VAL A 63 -13.80 -3.80 -14.68
CA VAL A 63 -13.35 -2.73 -13.77
C VAL A 63 -13.28 -1.43 -14.55
N SER A 64 -13.99 -0.41 -14.09
CA SER A 64 -13.93 0.93 -14.71
C SER A 64 -12.96 1.87 -14.00
N CYS A 65 -12.85 1.75 -12.67
CA CYS A 65 -11.97 2.61 -11.87
C CYS A 65 -11.37 1.84 -10.69
N TRP A 66 -10.14 2.24 -10.31
CA TRP A 66 -9.49 1.76 -9.11
C TRP A 66 -8.82 2.90 -8.37
N TYR A 67 -8.92 2.92 -7.04
CA TYR A 67 -8.53 4.03 -6.21
C TYR A 67 -7.61 3.61 -5.08
N PHE A 68 -6.57 4.41 -4.82
CA PHE A 68 -5.64 4.20 -3.72
C PHE A 68 -5.32 5.51 -3.01
N ASN A 69 -4.84 5.38 -1.78
CA ASN A 69 -4.25 6.47 -1.03
C ASN A 69 -2.74 6.27 -0.91
N ILE A 70 -2.07 7.36 -0.55
CA ILE A 70 -0.68 7.35 -0.15
C ILE A 70 -0.56 8.12 1.17
N ASN A 71 0.45 7.79 1.95
CA ASN A 71 0.78 8.46 3.20
C ASN A 71 0.63 9.98 3.07
N SER A 72 -0.19 10.56 3.93
CA SER A 72 -0.61 11.97 3.88
C SER A 72 0.55 12.98 4.01
N LEU A 73 1.73 12.53 4.42
CA LEU A 73 2.97 13.33 4.46
C LEU A 73 3.66 13.40 3.09
N LEU A 74 3.24 12.59 2.12
CA LEU A 74 3.81 12.54 0.78
C LEU A 74 2.94 13.33 -0.21
N THR A 75 3.54 13.70 -1.34
CA THR A 75 2.85 14.46 -2.39
C THR A 75 2.45 13.52 -3.53
N PRO A 76 1.16 13.16 -3.70
CA PRO A 76 0.72 12.19 -4.69
C PRO A 76 1.12 12.55 -6.13
N THR A 77 1.16 13.85 -6.47
CA THR A 77 1.52 14.34 -7.81
C THR A 77 3.00 14.18 -8.15
N SER A 78 3.83 13.79 -7.18
CA SER A 78 5.24 13.45 -7.42
C SER A 78 5.44 11.98 -7.83
N LEU A 79 4.40 11.16 -7.76
CA LEU A 79 4.48 9.76 -8.18
C LEU A 79 4.59 9.64 -9.70
N HIS A 80 5.47 8.75 -10.13
CA HIS A 80 5.64 8.34 -11.52
C HIS A 80 5.27 6.87 -11.66
N PHE A 81 4.39 6.58 -12.62
CA PHE A 81 3.91 5.22 -12.91
C PHE A 81 4.45 4.79 -14.27
N THR A 82 5.17 3.68 -14.29
CA THR A 82 5.67 3.05 -15.53
C THR A 82 5.09 1.66 -15.64
N GLN A 83 4.30 1.39 -16.66
CA GLN A 83 3.79 0.03 -16.91
C GLN A 83 4.97 -0.89 -17.28
N THR A 84 5.10 -2.00 -16.55
CA THR A 84 6.18 -2.96 -16.71
C THR A 84 5.71 -4.32 -17.19
N GLY A 85 4.41 -4.59 -17.10
CA GLY A 85 3.80 -5.84 -17.56
C GLY A 85 2.29 -5.74 -17.73
N SER A 86 1.74 -6.64 -18.52
CA SER A 86 0.30 -6.86 -18.61
C SER A 86 0.01 -8.25 -19.15
N ALA A 87 -1.13 -8.81 -18.77
CA ALA A 87 -1.71 -10.02 -19.37
C ALA A 87 -3.18 -9.77 -19.67
N GLY A 88 -3.68 -10.39 -20.74
CA GLY A 88 -5.02 -10.16 -21.25
C GLY A 88 -5.05 -9.14 -22.38
N SER A 89 -6.25 -8.67 -22.72
CA SER A 89 -6.48 -7.75 -23.85
C SER A 89 -7.37 -6.60 -23.37
N PHE A 90 -6.77 -5.46 -23.05
CA PHE A 90 -7.47 -4.27 -22.58
C PHE A 90 -6.69 -3.00 -22.96
N GLY A 91 -7.35 -1.85 -22.93
CA GLY A 91 -6.70 -0.54 -23.00
C GLY A 91 -6.02 -0.21 -21.67
N GLY A 92 -4.77 0.25 -21.70
CA GLY A 92 -4.08 0.71 -20.49
C GLY A 92 -4.85 1.80 -19.77
N PRO A 93 -4.80 1.85 -18.43
CA PRO A 93 -5.54 2.85 -17.66
C PRO A 93 -4.95 4.26 -17.82
N THR A 94 -5.81 5.25 -17.71
CA THR A 94 -5.40 6.63 -17.44
C THR A 94 -5.15 6.76 -15.94
N ILE A 95 -3.97 7.23 -15.55
CA ILE A 95 -3.60 7.40 -14.14
C ILE A 95 -3.61 8.87 -13.78
N SER A 96 -4.30 9.22 -12.71
CA SER A 96 -4.40 10.57 -12.17
C SER A 96 -4.04 10.59 -10.69
N THR A 97 -3.35 11.65 -10.23
CA THR A 97 -2.91 11.80 -8.84
C THR A 97 -3.27 13.17 -8.28
N GLY A 98 -3.61 13.24 -6.99
CA GLY A 98 -3.95 14.50 -6.31
C GLY A 98 -4.51 14.24 -4.92
N ALA A 99 -4.03 14.96 -3.91
CA ALA A 99 -4.38 14.73 -2.51
C ALA A 99 -5.90 14.86 -2.27
N ASN A 100 -6.55 13.78 -1.82
CA ASN A 100 -7.99 13.69 -1.54
C ASN A 100 -8.88 14.19 -2.69
N THR A 101 -8.45 13.99 -3.94
CA THR A 101 -9.08 14.57 -5.14
C THR A 101 -10.19 13.69 -5.69
N PHE A 102 -10.00 12.36 -5.67
CA PHE A 102 -10.86 11.43 -6.38
C PHE A 102 -11.88 10.79 -5.45
N LYS A 103 -13.16 11.02 -5.72
CA LYS A 103 -14.24 10.43 -4.92
C LYS A 103 -14.63 9.06 -5.47
N ALA A 104 -14.51 8.03 -4.63
CA ALA A 104 -14.94 6.68 -4.93
C ALA A 104 -16.29 6.38 -4.25
N GLY A 105 -17.39 6.69 -4.90
CA GLY A 105 -18.75 6.41 -4.41
C GLY A 105 -18.94 6.72 -2.92
N PRO A 106 -19.33 5.72 -2.11
CA PRO A 106 -19.49 5.87 -0.66
C PRO A 106 -18.18 5.74 0.13
N ASP A 107 -17.06 5.30 -0.52
CA ASP A 107 -15.84 4.87 0.16
C ASP A 107 -14.88 6.02 0.52
N GLY A 108 -15.23 7.23 0.13
CA GLY A 108 -14.45 8.40 0.50
C GLY A 108 -13.69 9.04 -0.64
N LYS A 109 -12.66 9.81 -0.28
CA LYS A 109 -11.76 10.48 -1.22
C LYS A 109 -10.38 9.86 -1.18
N PHE A 110 -9.80 9.71 -2.37
CA PHE A 110 -8.54 9.04 -2.63
C PHE A 110 -7.56 9.97 -3.35
N ASP A 111 -6.30 9.56 -3.36
CA ASP A 111 -5.17 10.34 -3.91
C ASP A 111 -4.78 9.90 -5.31
N ILE A 112 -5.07 8.64 -5.68
CA ILE A 112 -4.65 8.00 -6.92
C ILE A 112 -5.87 7.35 -7.56
N LEU A 113 -6.06 7.59 -8.85
CA LEU A 113 -7.12 7.00 -9.67
C LEU A 113 -6.51 6.31 -10.89
N PHE A 114 -6.83 5.05 -11.07
CA PHE A 114 -6.66 4.31 -12.31
C PHE A 114 -8.02 4.22 -13.00
N GLY A 115 -8.19 4.93 -14.12
CA GLY A 115 -9.40 4.89 -14.93
C GLY A 115 -9.20 3.97 -16.13
N PHE A 116 -9.89 2.83 -16.15
CA PHE A 116 -9.89 1.89 -17.26
C PHE A 116 -10.95 2.25 -18.30
N ASN A 117 -10.81 1.70 -19.50
CA ASN A 117 -11.80 1.93 -20.56
C ASN A 117 -13.15 1.30 -20.17
N SER A 118 -14.20 2.13 -20.19
CA SER A 118 -15.59 1.72 -19.94
C SER A 118 -16.42 1.59 -21.20
N THR A 119 -15.86 1.96 -22.36
CA THR A 119 -16.52 1.90 -23.66
C THR A 119 -15.90 0.82 -24.54
N GLY A 120 -16.61 0.37 -25.55
CA GLY A 120 -16.13 -0.69 -26.44
C GLY A 120 -16.58 -2.09 -25.99
N ASP A 121 -15.86 -3.09 -26.44
CA ASP A 121 -16.08 -4.50 -26.12
C ASP A 121 -15.09 -5.03 -25.06
N ASP A 122 -15.20 -6.30 -24.73
CA ASP A 122 -14.37 -6.92 -23.70
C ASP A 122 -12.87 -6.92 -24.05
N SER A 123 -12.50 -6.77 -25.34
CA SER A 123 -11.10 -6.67 -25.75
C SER A 123 -10.43 -5.33 -25.42
N THR A 124 -11.21 -4.34 -24.99
CA THR A 124 -10.73 -3.01 -24.62
C THR A 124 -10.94 -2.69 -23.14
N ARG A 125 -11.79 -3.46 -22.44
CA ARG A 125 -12.13 -3.31 -21.02
C ARG A 125 -11.23 -4.18 -20.15
N PHE A 126 -11.07 -3.82 -18.89
CA PHE A 126 -10.34 -4.62 -17.91
C PHE A 126 -11.30 -5.66 -17.31
N THR A 127 -11.22 -6.90 -17.80
CA THR A 127 -12.16 -7.99 -17.53
C THR A 127 -11.49 -9.15 -16.80
N SER A 128 -12.25 -10.17 -16.42
CA SER A 128 -11.72 -11.35 -15.70
C SER A 128 -10.54 -12.00 -16.43
N GLY A 129 -9.47 -12.23 -15.69
CA GLY A 129 -8.21 -12.77 -16.19
C GLY A 129 -7.20 -11.73 -16.68
N ASP A 130 -7.61 -10.45 -16.77
CA ASP A 130 -6.69 -9.38 -17.12
C ASP A 130 -5.85 -8.96 -15.90
N SER A 131 -4.59 -8.60 -16.15
CA SER A 131 -3.73 -8.02 -15.13
C SER A 131 -2.80 -6.96 -15.72
N VAL A 132 -2.40 -6.00 -14.89
CA VAL A 132 -1.43 -4.98 -15.26
C VAL A 132 -0.49 -4.68 -14.10
N THR A 133 0.79 -4.50 -14.41
CA THR A 133 1.83 -4.23 -13.43
C THR A 133 2.51 -2.90 -13.72
N PHE A 134 2.69 -2.11 -12.67
CA PHE A 134 3.37 -0.82 -12.71
C PHE A 134 4.57 -0.81 -11.76
N SER A 135 5.61 -0.10 -12.13
CA SER A 135 6.65 0.40 -11.23
C SER A 135 6.27 1.81 -10.83
N ILE A 136 6.21 2.07 -9.53
CA ILE A 136 5.87 3.37 -8.93
C ILE A 136 7.13 3.93 -8.29
N SER A 137 7.47 5.18 -8.63
CA SER A 137 8.66 5.88 -8.13
C SER A 137 8.42 7.39 -8.03
N GLY A 138 9.46 8.20 -7.82
CA GLY A 138 9.40 9.66 -7.83
C GLY A 138 9.40 10.32 -6.45
N ILE A 139 9.26 9.54 -5.38
CA ILE A 139 9.32 10.01 -4.00
C ILE A 139 10.47 9.28 -3.29
N SER A 140 11.39 10.04 -2.68
CA SER A 140 12.49 9.46 -1.91
C SER A 140 11.95 8.80 -0.64
N GLY A 141 12.42 7.58 -0.34
CA GLY A 141 11.97 6.78 0.80
C GLY A 141 10.63 6.08 0.58
N LEU A 142 10.09 6.07 -0.65
CA LEU A 142 8.84 5.40 -0.96
C LEU A 142 8.91 3.90 -0.64
N THR A 143 7.92 3.42 0.09
CA THR A 143 7.78 2.02 0.52
C THR A 143 6.36 1.52 0.31
N VAL A 144 6.17 0.21 0.38
CA VAL A 144 4.84 -0.43 0.33
C VAL A 144 3.90 0.10 1.42
N GLN A 145 4.42 0.40 2.60
CA GLN A 145 3.62 0.86 3.74
C GLN A 145 2.97 2.23 3.49
N ASP A 146 3.54 3.04 2.60
CA ASP A 146 2.98 4.33 2.25
C ASP A 146 1.64 4.23 1.50
N PHE A 147 1.31 3.06 0.96
CA PHE A 147 0.03 2.79 0.29
C PHE A 147 -1.03 2.15 1.21
N ASN A 148 -0.72 1.97 2.51
CA ASN A 148 -1.66 1.42 3.49
C ASN A 148 -2.40 2.52 4.27
N GLU A 149 -2.82 3.57 3.57
CA GLU A 149 -3.54 4.71 4.13
C GLU A 149 -5.04 4.64 3.85
N LEU A 150 -5.82 5.11 4.80
CA LEU A 150 -7.28 5.13 4.67
C LEU A 150 -7.74 6.36 3.87
N SER A 151 -8.82 6.19 3.11
CA SER A 151 -9.49 7.29 2.42
C SER A 151 -10.03 8.33 3.41
N THR A 152 -10.15 9.57 2.95
CA THR A 152 -10.87 10.59 3.71
C THR A 152 -12.37 10.34 3.59
N SER A 153 -13.02 10.03 4.72
CA SER A 153 -14.47 9.76 4.77
C SER A 153 -15.28 10.92 4.24
N VAL A 154 -16.39 10.60 3.60
CA VAL A 154 -17.40 11.58 3.15
C VAL A 154 -18.68 11.45 3.98
N ALA A 155 -19.40 12.54 4.15
CA ALA A 155 -20.66 12.53 4.91
C ALA A 155 -21.67 11.57 4.26
N GLY A 156 -22.23 10.66 5.05
CA GLY A 156 -23.14 9.62 4.57
C GLY A 156 -22.48 8.47 3.80
N GLY A 157 -21.15 8.39 3.82
CA GLY A 157 -20.40 7.33 3.19
C GLY A 157 -20.37 6.02 4.01
N ALA A 158 -19.86 4.96 3.39
CA ALA A 158 -19.76 3.62 3.99
C ALA A 158 -18.61 3.49 4.99
N GLY A 159 -17.65 4.43 5.00
CA GLY A 159 -16.50 4.43 5.88
C GLY A 159 -15.24 4.95 5.21
N ALA A 160 -14.09 4.64 5.81
CA ALA A 160 -12.77 4.89 5.26
C ALA A 160 -12.12 3.55 4.89
N TYR A 161 -11.57 3.46 3.69
CA TYR A 161 -10.98 2.23 3.15
C TYR A 161 -9.59 2.51 2.58
N THR A 162 -8.72 1.51 2.58
CA THR A 162 -7.37 1.61 2.02
C THR A 162 -7.39 1.68 0.49
N SER A 163 -8.42 1.10 -0.13
CA SER A 163 -8.61 1.10 -1.57
C SER A 163 -10.09 0.91 -1.91
N ALA A 164 -10.49 1.28 -3.12
CA ALA A 164 -11.82 1.01 -3.67
C ALA A 164 -11.71 0.69 -5.15
N ALA A 165 -12.59 -0.18 -5.65
CA ALA A 165 -12.74 -0.45 -7.08
C ALA A 165 -14.20 -0.33 -7.50
N HIS A 166 -14.41 0.10 -8.75
CA HIS A 166 -15.73 0.21 -9.36
C HIS A 166 -15.86 -0.85 -10.44
N ILE A 167 -16.78 -1.78 -10.23
CA ILE A 167 -17.06 -2.89 -11.15
C ILE A 167 -18.41 -2.63 -11.81
N GLU A 168 -18.39 -2.58 -13.12
CA GLU A 168 -19.58 -2.50 -13.97
C GLU A 168 -20.00 -3.92 -14.37
N SER A 169 -21.30 -4.22 -14.23
CA SER A 169 -21.82 -5.58 -14.45
C SER A 169 -22.57 -5.73 -15.79
N GLY A 170 -22.20 -4.93 -16.80
CA GLY A 170 -22.84 -4.96 -18.11
C GLY A 170 -23.93 -3.90 -18.28
N PRO A 171 -24.59 -3.85 -19.46
CA PRO A 171 -25.41 -2.70 -19.84
C PRO A 171 -26.74 -2.54 -19.09
N ASN A 172 -27.15 -3.54 -18.29
CA ASN A 172 -28.42 -3.52 -17.56
C ASN A 172 -28.27 -3.70 -16.06
N ASP A 173 -27.06 -3.85 -15.55
CA ASP A 173 -26.80 -4.09 -14.14
C ASP A 173 -26.25 -2.83 -13.45
N CYS A 174 -26.62 -2.64 -12.19
CA CYS A 174 -26.13 -1.53 -11.40
C CYS A 174 -24.65 -1.71 -11.10
N PRO A 175 -23.85 -0.63 -11.20
CA PRO A 175 -22.44 -0.67 -10.86
C PRO A 175 -22.23 -0.96 -9.37
N SER A 176 -21.15 -1.65 -9.06
CA SER A 176 -20.79 -2.06 -7.70
C SER A 176 -19.54 -1.35 -7.23
N TRP A 177 -19.58 -0.81 -6.03
CA TRP A 177 -18.39 -0.36 -5.31
C TRP A 177 -17.90 -1.47 -4.40
N VAL A 178 -16.66 -1.87 -4.58
CA VAL A 178 -16.03 -2.92 -3.78
C VAL A 178 -14.75 -2.41 -3.14
N ASN A 179 -14.45 -2.96 -1.97
CA ASN A 179 -13.27 -2.62 -1.21
C ASN A 179 -12.63 -3.88 -0.58
N PRO A 180 -11.42 -3.77 -0.05
CA PRO A 180 -10.76 -4.90 0.56
C PRO A 180 -11.54 -5.46 1.73
N SER A 181 -11.86 -6.76 1.67
CA SER A 181 -12.39 -7.55 2.79
C SER A 181 -11.26 -8.11 3.65
N VAL A 182 -10.11 -8.37 3.02
CA VAL A 182 -8.90 -8.86 3.65
C VAL A 182 -7.73 -8.06 3.12
N THR A 183 -6.85 -7.66 4.02
CA THR A 183 -5.55 -7.08 3.69
C THR A 183 -4.48 -8.01 4.22
N THR A 184 -3.76 -8.67 3.33
CA THR A 184 -2.64 -9.54 3.69
C THR A 184 -1.35 -8.73 3.61
N GLN A 185 -0.64 -8.61 4.72
CA GLN A 185 0.67 -7.97 4.77
C GLN A 185 1.73 -9.06 4.99
N ILE A 186 2.63 -9.18 4.03
CA ILE A 186 3.84 -9.99 4.19
C ILE A 186 4.98 -8.99 4.39
N GLN A 187 5.41 -8.84 5.62
CA GLN A 187 6.69 -8.22 5.89
C GLN A 187 7.76 -9.20 5.42
N GLY A 188 8.62 -8.75 4.52
CA GLY A 188 9.79 -9.50 4.11
C GLY A 188 10.55 -9.92 5.35
N ASN A 189 11.15 -11.08 5.30
CA ASN A 189 11.97 -11.62 6.39
C ASN A 189 12.79 -10.49 6.99
N ALA A 190 12.51 -10.15 8.24
CA ALA A 190 13.38 -9.28 9.00
C ALA A 190 14.78 -9.83 8.77
N ASP A 191 15.64 -9.01 8.17
CA ASP A 191 17.06 -9.29 8.05
C ASP A 191 17.48 -9.92 9.39
N THR A 192 18.00 -11.14 9.36
CA THR A 192 18.51 -11.86 10.54
C THR A 192 19.77 -11.18 11.06
N ARG A 193 19.85 -9.88 10.96
CA ARG A 193 20.79 -9.11 11.76
C ARG A 193 20.38 -9.27 13.21
N PRO A 194 21.29 -9.76 14.05
CA PRO A 194 21.01 -9.85 15.47
C PRO A 194 20.59 -8.45 15.92
N VAL A 195 19.32 -8.28 16.20
CA VAL A 195 18.85 -7.13 16.97
C VAL A 195 19.78 -7.11 18.18
N PRO A 196 20.50 -6.01 18.49
CA PRO A 196 21.25 -5.94 19.73
C PRO A 196 20.25 -6.27 20.82
N ASP A 197 20.35 -7.50 21.36
CA ASP A 197 19.33 -7.98 22.25
C ASP A 197 19.28 -7.01 23.46
N ALA A 198 18.09 -6.82 24.01
CA ALA A 198 17.90 -5.86 25.11
C ALA A 198 18.86 -6.14 26.28
N SER A 199 19.42 -7.36 26.35
CA SER A 199 20.46 -7.76 27.29
C SER A 199 21.76 -6.98 27.10
N SER A 200 22.15 -6.64 25.87
CA SER A 200 23.36 -5.84 25.63
C SER A 200 23.17 -4.37 26.04
N THR A 201 21.98 -3.83 25.88
CA THR A 201 21.65 -2.46 26.32
C THR A 201 21.57 -2.37 27.85
N ILE A 202 21.00 -3.38 28.51
CA ILE A 202 20.94 -3.47 29.97
C ILE A 202 22.34 -3.64 30.56
N THR A 203 23.21 -4.44 29.93
CA THR A 203 24.60 -4.64 30.36
C THR A 203 25.41 -3.35 30.24
N LEU A 204 25.22 -2.57 29.15
CA LEU A 204 25.89 -1.29 28.96
C LEU A 204 25.42 -0.25 29.98
N LEU A 205 24.11 -0.21 30.25
CA LEU A 205 23.52 0.68 31.26
C LEU A 205 23.99 0.30 32.68
N GLY A 206 24.06 -0.98 33.00
CA GLY A 206 24.59 -1.48 34.27
C GLY A 206 26.06 -1.16 34.49
N ALA A 207 26.90 -1.31 33.47
CA ALA A 207 28.32 -0.98 33.53
C ALA A 207 28.57 0.52 33.72
N SER A 208 27.76 1.38 33.07
CA SER A 208 27.88 2.84 33.25
C SER A 208 27.45 3.31 34.64
N LEU A 209 26.39 2.73 35.21
CA LEU A 209 25.96 3.00 36.58
C LEU A 209 27.00 2.54 37.63
N ALA A 210 27.61 1.37 37.46
CA ALA A 210 28.67 0.89 38.33
C ALA A 210 29.93 1.77 38.26
N GLY A 211 30.26 2.27 37.06
CA GLY A 211 31.37 3.24 36.87
C GLY A 211 31.15 4.56 37.59
N ILE A 212 29.93 5.11 37.55
CA ILE A 212 29.58 6.36 38.24
C ILE A 212 29.66 6.17 39.76
N GLU A 213 29.18 5.04 40.29
CA GLU A 213 29.23 4.80 41.74
C GLU A 213 30.69 4.59 42.25
N ALA A 214 31.53 3.92 41.47
CA ALA A 214 32.96 3.79 41.76
C ALA A 214 33.68 5.16 41.80
N LEU A 215 33.35 6.03 40.83
CA LEU A 215 33.89 7.40 40.78
C LEU A 215 33.43 8.25 42.00
N ARG A 216 32.17 8.14 42.39
CA ARG A 216 31.56 8.82 43.53
C ARG A 216 32.23 8.42 44.85
N ARG A 217 32.56 7.14 45.04
CA ARG A 217 33.28 6.63 46.21
C ARG A 217 34.70 7.18 46.25
N LYS A 218 35.39 7.22 45.12
CA LYS A 218 36.77 7.74 45.03
C LYS A 218 36.88 9.24 45.34
N LEU A 219 35.88 10.02 44.96
CA LEU A 219 35.81 11.46 45.28
C LEU A 219 35.50 11.72 46.75
N LYS A 220 34.65 10.91 47.40
CA LYS A 220 34.38 11.04 48.85
C LYS A 220 35.62 10.76 49.69
N PHE A 221 36.48 9.82 49.32
CA PHE A 221 37.73 9.53 50.02
C PHE A 221 38.79 10.64 49.88
N ARG A 222 38.72 11.48 48.84
CA ARG A 222 39.65 12.63 48.67
C ARG A 222 39.24 13.89 49.46
N ALA A 223 37.99 14.00 49.87
CA ALA A 223 37.48 15.15 50.62
C ALA A 223 37.66 15.05 52.14
N LEU A 224 38.21 13.92 52.64
CA LEU A 224 38.43 13.61 54.05
C LEU A 224 39.92 13.54 54.43
N ARG A 225 40.81 14.11 53.59
CA ARG A 225 42.22 14.31 53.94
C ARG A 225 42.61 15.80 53.93
#